data_16f828c178997a822a572f129e024287
#
_entry.id   16f828c178997a822a572f129e024287
#
_cell.length_a   1.000
_cell.length_b   1.000
_cell.length_c   1.000
_cell.angle_alpha   90.00
_cell.angle_beta   90.00
_cell.angle_gamma   90.00
#
_symmetry.space_group_name_H-M   'P 1'
#
loop_
_entity.id
_entity.type
_entity.pdbx_description
1 polymer ?
#
loop_
_entity_poly.entity_id
_entity_poly.type
_entity_poly.pdbx_seq_one_letter_code
_entity_poly.pdbx_strand_id
1 'polypeptide(L)'
;VAEKTTQTIHIDADPGTVLEVIADIDSYPEWISEYKEAEVQERGADGYPKTVRFVMDAGVIKDTMVMSYKWPKDRQSLSWTLVSSSLLRALEGSYRLAPKGSGTDVTYELSVDLAIPMIGLLKRKAERRLTDTALKDLKKRVEAE
;
A
#
# COMPACT_ATOMS: atom_id res chain seq x y z
N VAL A 1 0.17 -20.67 5.18
CA VAL A 1 -0.07 -19.35 5.76
C VAL A 1 1.00 -18.38 5.25
N ALA A 2 0.57 -17.27 4.69
CA ALA A 2 1.49 -16.27 4.18
C ALA A 2 2.17 -15.52 5.35
N GLU A 3 3.48 -15.33 5.25
CA GLU A 3 4.22 -14.57 6.23
C GLU A 3 4.01 -13.07 5.98
N LYS A 4 4.06 -12.29 7.06
CA LYS A 4 3.96 -10.83 6.95
C LYS A 4 5.34 -10.21 6.82
N THR A 5 5.47 -9.26 5.91
CA THR A 5 6.63 -8.38 5.81
C THR A 5 6.25 -7.06 6.46
N THR A 6 7.03 -6.60 7.42
CA THR A 6 6.76 -5.38 8.17
C THR A 6 7.97 -4.45 8.10
N GLN A 7 7.74 -3.20 7.76
CA GLN A 7 8.78 -2.17 7.75
C GLN A 7 8.21 -0.85 8.27
N THR A 8 9.06 -0.05 8.89
CA THR A 8 8.69 1.26 9.43
C THR A 8 9.64 2.32 8.91
N ILE A 9 9.11 3.48 8.57
CA ILE A 9 9.90 4.66 8.19
C ILE A 9 9.37 5.89 8.92
N HIS A 10 10.28 6.82 9.26
CA HIS A 10 9.89 8.10 9.83
C HIS A 10 9.73 9.14 8.72
N ILE A 11 8.61 9.87 8.72
CA ILE A 11 8.32 10.92 7.76
C ILE A 11 8.15 12.24 8.51
N ASP A 12 8.79 13.30 8.01
CA ASP A 12 8.76 14.64 8.63
C ASP A 12 7.48 15.40 8.24
N ALA A 13 6.33 14.87 8.65
CA ALA A 13 5.03 15.48 8.45
C ALA A 13 4.06 14.88 9.46
N ASP A 14 3.01 15.61 9.79
CA ASP A 14 2.01 15.11 10.73
C ASP A 14 1.20 13.95 10.13
N PRO A 15 0.57 13.10 10.97
CA PRO A 15 -0.19 11.95 10.47
C PRO A 15 -1.30 12.32 9.47
N GLY A 16 -1.95 13.45 9.65
CA GLY A 16 -3.00 13.91 8.75
C GLY A 16 -2.49 14.16 7.34
N THR A 17 -1.34 14.81 7.23
CA THR A 17 -0.71 15.08 5.93
C THR A 17 -0.28 13.77 5.25
N VAL A 18 0.29 12.84 6.02
CA VAL A 18 0.66 11.53 5.48
C VAL A 18 -0.57 10.78 4.99
N LEU A 19 -1.64 10.79 5.79
CA LEU A 19 -2.88 10.10 5.41
C LEU A 19 -3.49 10.68 4.13
N GLU A 20 -3.45 11.99 3.94
CA GLU A 20 -3.97 12.63 2.72
C GLU A 20 -3.28 12.10 1.47
N VAL A 21 -1.96 11.93 1.52
CA VAL A 21 -1.19 11.38 0.39
C VAL A 21 -1.56 9.92 0.14
N ILE A 22 -1.70 9.14 1.22
CA ILE A 22 -2.08 7.72 1.11
C ILE A 22 -3.50 7.56 0.58
N ALA A 23 -4.41 8.45 0.96
CA ALA A 23 -5.80 8.40 0.53
C ALA A 23 -6.01 8.86 -0.91
N ASP A 24 -5.07 9.65 -1.45
CA ASP A 24 -5.13 10.14 -2.84
C ASP A 24 -4.62 9.06 -3.80
N ILE A 25 -5.38 7.97 -3.88
CA ILE A 25 -4.98 6.76 -4.60
C ILE A 25 -4.90 7.01 -6.11
N ASP A 26 -5.76 7.87 -6.66
CA ASP A 26 -5.73 8.20 -8.10
C ASP A 26 -4.38 8.77 -8.53
N SER A 27 -3.63 9.36 -7.61
CA SER A 27 -2.32 9.96 -7.89
C SER A 27 -1.14 8.99 -7.71
N TYR A 28 -1.38 7.76 -7.29
CA TYR A 28 -0.31 6.79 -7.04
C TYR A 28 0.65 6.59 -8.23
N PRO A 29 0.19 6.52 -9.49
CA PRO A 29 1.11 6.39 -10.61
C PRO A 29 2.11 7.53 -10.75
N GLU A 30 1.83 8.69 -10.15
CA GLU A 30 2.73 9.86 -10.21
C GLU A 30 3.98 9.69 -9.37
N TRP A 31 3.90 8.84 -8.31
CA TRP A 31 5.01 8.70 -7.37
C TRP A 31 5.37 7.25 -7.02
N ILE A 32 4.57 6.29 -7.44
CA ILE A 32 4.89 4.86 -7.26
C ILE A 32 5.06 4.24 -8.65
N SER A 33 6.32 3.97 -9.03
CA SER A 33 6.64 3.54 -10.40
C SER A 33 6.03 2.20 -10.78
N GLU A 34 5.78 1.32 -9.81
CA GLU A 34 5.19 0.00 -10.06
C GLU A 34 3.72 0.09 -10.45
N TYR A 35 3.01 1.14 -10.06
CA TYR A 35 1.60 1.32 -10.44
C TYR A 35 1.51 2.12 -11.73
N LYS A 36 0.99 1.49 -12.78
CA LYS A 36 0.78 2.15 -14.07
C LYS A 36 -0.57 2.86 -14.13
N GLU A 37 -1.57 2.30 -13.43
CA GLU A 37 -2.90 2.90 -13.29
C GLU A 37 -3.41 2.65 -11.88
N ALA A 38 -4.18 3.60 -11.36
CA ALA A 38 -4.90 3.46 -10.10
C ALA A 38 -6.25 4.15 -10.27
N GLU A 39 -7.33 3.43 -10.04
CA GLU A 39 -8.69 3.92 -10.24
C GLU A 39 -9.55 3.61 -9.04
N VAL A 40 -10.12 4.63 -8.42
CA VAL A 40 -11.09 4.46 -7.34
C VAL A 40 -12.43 4.15 -7.99
N GLN A 41 -12.89 2.89 -7.85
CA GLN A 41 -14.13 2.43 -8.44
C GLN A 41 -15.34 2.75 -7.58
N GLU A 42 -15.17 2.77 -6.26
CA GLU A 42 -16.23 3.05 -5.31
C GLU A 42 -15.65 3.78 -4.10
N ARG A 43 -16.40 4.77 -3.59
CA ARG A 43 -16.05 5.47 -2.36
C ARG A 43 -17.07 5.12 -1.28
N GLY A 44 -16.63 5.08 -0.02
CA GLY A 44 -17.53 4.89 1.11
C GLY A 44 -18.31 6.16 1.41
N ALA A 45 -19.21 6.05 2.37
CA ALA A 45 -20.04 7.20 2.81
C ALA A 45 -19.18 8.34 3.38
N ASP A 46 -17.98 8.03 3.87
CA ASP A 46 -17.02 9.01 4.40
C ASP A 46 -16.19 9.69 3.30
N GLY A 47 -16.37 9.30 2.04
CA GLY A 47 -15.62 9.84 0.91
C GLY A 47 -14.28 9.17 0.64
N TYR A 48 -13.83 8.28 1.52
CA TYR A 48 -12.57 7.56 1.32
C TYR A 48 -12.72 6.43 0.31
N PRO A 49 -11.63 6.08 -0.41
CA PRO A 49 -11.68 4.99 -1.39
C PRO A 49 -12.07 3.67 -0.73
N LYS A 50 -13.05 2.98 -1.29
CA LYS A 50 -13.51 1.70 -0.77
C LYS A 50 -13.07 0.55 -1.66
N THR A 51 -13.28 0.68 -2.97
CA THR A 51 -12.87 -0.32 -3.95
C THR A 51 -11.96 0.36 -4.96
N VAL A 52 -10.78 -0.21 -5.17
CA VAL A 52 -9.76 0.39 -6.04
C VAL A 52 -9.20 -0.66 -6.99
N ARG A 53 -9.03 -0.27 -8.25
CA ARG A 53 -8.39 -1.09 -9.27
C ARG A 53 -6.99 -0.55 -9.53
N PHE A 54 -6.00 -1.44 -9.47
CA PHE A 54 -4.61 -1.11 -9.78
C PHE A 54 -4.12 -1.93 -10.96
N VAL A 55 -3.37 -1.29 -11.86
CA VAL A 55 -2.56 -1.99 -12.86
C VAL A 55 -1.11 -1.86 -12.40
N MET A 56 -0.50 -2.98 -12.06
CA MET A 56 0.84 -3.05 -11.51
C MET A 56 1.82 -3.68 -12.49
N ASP A 57 3.01 -3.11 -12.58
CA ASP A 57 4.14 -3.68 -13.31
C ASP A 57 5.39 -3.50 -12.43
N ALA A 58 5.77 -4.57 -11.74
CA ALA A 58 6.96 -4.61 -10.91
C ALA A 58 8.04 -5.49 -11.53
N GLY A 59 8.07 -5.58 -12.85
CA GLY A 59 9.02 -6.40 -13.60
C GLY A 59 8.58 -7.85 -13.67
N VAL A 60 8.82 -8.60 -12.60
CA VAL A 60 8.46 -10.02 -12.51
C VAL A 60 6.95 -10.18 -12.36
N ILE A 61 6.30 -9.23 -11.68
CA ILE A 61 4.88 -9.27 -11.41
C ILE A 61 4.18 -8.18 -12.23
N LYS A 62 3.32 -8.61 -13.16
CA LYS A 62 2.44 -7.72 -13.92
C LYS A 62 1.02 -8.20 -13.70
N ASP A 63 0.17 -7.35 -13.17
CA ASP A 63 -1.17 -7.77 -12.78
C ASP A 63 -2.13 -6.60 -12.73
N THR A 64 -3.41 -6.92 -12.94
CA THR A 64 -4.50 -6.00 -12.63
C THR A 64 -5.18 -6.53 -11.37
N MET A 65 -5.23 -5.71 -10.35
CA MET A 65 -5.75 -6.10 -9.05
C MET A 65 -6.88 -5.17 -8.62
N VAL A 66 -7.86 -5.74 -7.95
CA VAL A 66 -8.91 -4.95 -7.28
C VAL A 66 -8.77 -5.19 -5.78
N MET A 67 -8.73 -4.10 -5.04
CA MET A 67 -8.56 -4.11 -3.59
C MET A 67 -9.77 -3.49 -2.90
N SER A 68 -10.09 -4.00 -1.72
CA SER A 68 -11.10 -3.43 -0.83
C SER A 68 -10.38 -2.77 0.35
N TYR A 69 -10.67 -1.49 0.60
CA TYR A 69 -10.02 -0.70 1.64
C TYR A 69 -10.93 -0.47 2.84
N LYS A 70 -10.32 -0.39 4.02
CA LYS A 70 -10.98 -0.01 5.27
C LYS A 70 -10.24 1.17 5.88
N TRP A 71 -10.97 2.19 6.29
CA TRP A 71 -10.44 3.42 6.87
C TRP A 71 -11.08 3.64 8.24
N PRO A 72 -10.45 3.16 9.34
CA PRO A 72 -10.98 3.39 10.69
C PRO A 72 -11.19 4.87 10.97
N LYS A 73 -12.19 5.18 11.80
CA LYS A 73 -12.57 6.56 12.09
C LYS A 73 -11.49 7.36 12.78
N ASP A 74 -10.58 6.72 13.52
CA ASP A 74 -9.49 7.40 14.19
C ASP A 74 -8.43 7.94 13.23
N ARG A 75 -8.45 7.48 11.96
CA ARG A 75 -7.50 7.89 10.92
C ARG A 75 -6.04 7.63 11.26
N GLN A 76 -5.76 6.67 12.12
CA GLN A 76 -4.40 6.28 12.51
C GLN A 76 -3.93 5.02 11.80
N SER A 77 -4.80 4.38 11.07
CA SER A 77 -4.48 3.20 10.30
C SER A 77 -5.42 3.03 9.12
N LEU A 78 -5.02 2.22 8.18
CA LEU A 78 -5.88 1.76 7.08
C LEU A 78 -5.41 0.38 6.67
N SER A 79 -6.30 -0.38 6.06
CA SER A 79 -5.98 -1.71 5.58
C SER A 79 -6.69 -2.00 4.27
N TRP A 80 -6.18 -2.98 3.54
CA TRP A 80 -6.80 -3.43 2.31
C TRP A 80 -6.65 -4.93 2.15
N THR A 81 -7.60 -5.53 1.41
CA THR A 81 -7.59 -6.94 1.08
C THR A 81 -7.88 -7.11 -0.39
N LEU A 82 -7.37 -8.19 -0.96
CA LEU A 82 -7.56 -8.51 -2.37
C LEU A 82 -9.00 -8.92 -2.66
N VAL A 83 -9.60 -8.32 -3.69
CA VAL A 83 -10.89 -8.75 -4.23
C VAL A 83 -10.68 -9.65 -5.43
N SER A 84 -9.79 -9.26 -6.36
CA SER A 84 -9.49 -10.07 -7.54
C SER A 84 -8.07 -9.79 -8.06
N SER A 85 -7.47 -10.81 -8.67
CA SER A 85 -6.16 -10.76 -9.28
C SER A 85 -5.99 -11.98 -10.17
N SER A 86 -5.15 -11.88 -11.20
CA SER A 86 -4.81 -13.03 -12.04
C SER A 86 -3.62 -13.82 -11.48
N LEU A 87 -2.76 -13.19 -10.69
CA LEU A 87 -1.54 -13.81 -10.17
C LEU A 87 -1.59 -14.13 -8.69
N LEU A 88 -2.40 -13.40 -7.92
CA LEU A 88 -2.44 -13.54 -6.47
C LEU A 88 -3.68 -14.30 -6.03
N ARG A 89 -3.52 -15.14 -5.03
CA ARG A 89 -4.62 -15.85 -4.37
C ARG A 89 -5.16 -15.03 -3.21
N ALA A 90 -4.28 -14.35 -2.49
CA ALA A 90 -4.64 -13.48 -1.39
C ALA A 90 -3.60 -12.39 -1.20
N LEU A 91 -4.03 -11.24 -0.73
CA LEU A 91 -3.14 -10.15 -0.33
C LEU A 91 -3.83 -9.36 0.76
N GLU A 92 -3.08 -9.08 1.82
CA GLU A 92 -3.51 -8.19 2.89
C GLU A 92 -2.40 -7.19 3.14
N GLY A 93 -2.76 -5.92 3.26
CA GLY A 93 -1.81 -4.87 3.56
C GLY A 93 -2.39 -3.87 4.55
N SER A 94 -1.53 -3.14 5.22
CA SER A 94 -1.95 -2.09 6.13
C SER A 94 -0.87 -1.04 6.31
N TYR A 95 -1.31 0.18 6.62
CA TYR A 95 -0.47 1.25 7.14
C TYR A 95 -0.94 1.58 8.54
N ARG A 96 0.02 1.81 9.45
CA ARG A 96 -0.23 2.37 10.76
C ARG A 96 0.56 3.66 10.88
N LEU A 97 -0.12 4.72 11.32
CA LEU A 97 0.47 6.05 11.44
C LEU A 97 0.56 6.42 12.92
N ALA A 98 1.78 6.53 13.45
CA ALA A 98 2.01 6.86 14.84
C ALA A 98 2.74 8.20 14.95
N PRO A 99 2.14 9.22 15.59
CA PRO A 99 2.84 10.48 15.81
C PRO A 99 4.13 10.24 16.58
N LYS A 100 5.22 10.85 16.13
CA LYS A 100 6.51 10.76 16.81
C LYS A 100 7.29 12.07 16.65
N GLY A 101 7.44 12.81 17.74
CA GLY A 101 8.04 14.14 17.66
C GLY A 101 7.18 15.05 16.80
N SER A 102 7.79 15.74 15.84
CA SER A 102 7.09 16.60 14.89
C SER A 102 6.66 15.85 13.63
N GLY A 103 6.95 14.56 13.55
CA GLY A 103 6.65 13.74 12.38
C GLY A 103 5.78 12.54 12.69
N THR A 104 5.86 11.54 11.82
CA THR A 104 5.05 10.32 11.90
C THR A 104 5.91 9.10 11.60
N ASP A 105 5.79 8.07 12.43
CA ASP A 105 6.32 6.76 12.11
C ASP A 105 5.24 6.00 11.35
N VAL A 106 5.57 5.60 10.13
CA VAL A 106 4.65 4.88 9.25
C VAL A 106 5.09 3.42 9.19
N THR A 107 4.24 2.52 9.62
CA THR A 107 4.50 1.08 9.57
C THR A 107 3.65 0.45 8.47
N TYR A 108 4.30 -0.22 7.52
CA TYR A 108 3.67 -0.94 6.43
C TYR A 108 3.78 -2.43 6.69
N GLU A 109 2.66 -3.13 6.64
CA GLU A 109 2.64 -4.59 6.73
C GLU A 109 2.04 -5.15 5.44
N LEU A 110 2.64 -6.21 4.91
CA LEU A 110 2.17 -6.84 3.68
C LEU A 110 2.27 -8.36 3.80
N SER A 111 1.21 -9.04 3.42
CA SER A 111 1.14 -10.49 3.33
C SER A 111 0.58 -10.86 1.97
N VAL A 112 1.27 -11.72 1.22
CA VAL A 112 0.89 -12.10 -0.14
C VAL A 112 0.89 -13.62 -0.27
N ASP A 113 -0.15 -14.15 -0.90
CA ASP A 113 -0.24 -15.56 -1.29
C ASP A 113 -0.39 -15.64 -2.81
N LEU A 114 0.61 -16.23 -3.47
CA LEU A 114 0.64 -16.34 -4.92
C LEU A 114 -0.11 -17.58 -5.40
N ALA A 115 -0.86 -17.43 -6.49
CA ALA A 115 -1.51 -18.55 -7.15
C ALA A 115 -0.50 -19.45 -7.87
N ILE A 116 0.66 -18.89 -8.24
CA ILE A 116 1.75 -19.60 -8.90
C ILE A 116 2.83 -19.91 -7.86
N PRO A 117 3.35 -21.15 -7.77
CA PRO A 117 4.41 -21.47 -6.84
C PRO A 117 5.65 -20.62 -7.08
N MET A 118 6.21 -20.08 -5.99
CA MET A 118 7.45 -19.32 -6.01
C MET A 118 8.29 -19.76 -4.83
N ILE A 119 9.62 -19.83 -5.02
CA ILE A 119 10.53 -20.17 -3.93
C ILE A 119 10.39 -19.12 -2.83
N GLY A 120 10.18 -19.58 -1.58
CA GLY A 120 9.90 -18.69 -0.46
C GLY A 120 10.89 -17.55 -0.27
N LEU A 121 12.18 -17.80 -0.54
CA LEU A 121 13.20 -16.75 -0.43
C LEU A 121 12.98 -15.64 -1.45
N LEU A 122 12.65 -15.99 -2.70
CA LEU A 122 12.38 -15.01 -3.75
C LEU A 122 11.10 -14.21 -3.45
N LYS A 123 10.09 -14.90 -2.91
CA LYS A 123 8.85 -14.25 -2.52
C LYS A 123 9.10 -13.21 -1.43
N ARG A 124 9.89 -13.55 -0.40
CA ARG A 124 10.23 -12.62 0.68
C ARG A 124 11.01 -11.42 0.18
N LYS A 125 11.96 -11.63 -0.74
CA LYS A 125 12.72 -10.52 -1.35
C LYS A 125 11.80 -9.59 -2.11
N ALA A 126 10.86 -10.13 -2.89
CA ALA A 126 9.91 -9.33 -3.64
C ALA A 126 9.01 -8.51 -2.71
N GLU A 127 8.46 -9.14 -1.67
CA GLU A 127 7.62 -8.45 -0.69
C GLU A 127 8.38 -7.34 0.03
N ARG A 128 9.62 -7.63 0.46
CA ARG A 128 10.46 -6.65 1.14
C ARG A 128 10.78 -5.47 0.25
N ARG A 129 11.09 -5.73 -1.02
CA ARG A 129 11.37 -4.68 -2.00
C ARG A 129 10.15 -3.79 -2.23
N LEU A 130 8.96 -4.39 -2.36
CA LEU A 130 7.73 -3.64 -2.56
C LEU A 130 7.43 -2.75 -1.36
N THR A 131 7.54 -3.27 -0.14
CA THR A 131 7.28 -2.48 1.07
C THR A 131 8.32 -1.38 1.26
N ASP A 132 9.60 -1.68 1.03
CA ASP A 132 10.68 -0.71 1.15
C ASP A 132 10.52 0.44 0.15
N THR A 133 10.25 0.11 -1.11
CA THR A 133 10.04 1.09 -2.17
C THR A 133 8.81 1.94 -1.89
N ALA A 134 7.71 1.32 -1.48
CA ALA A 134 6.48 2.03 -1.16
C ALA A 134 6.70 3.07 -0.06
N LEU A 135 7.40 2.69 1.01
CA LEU A 135 7.68 3.60 2.12
C LEU A 135 8.63 4.73 1.72
N LYS A 136 9.68 4.44 0.97
CA LYS A 136 10.61 5.45 0.50
C LYS A 136 9.95 6.44 -0.45
N ASP A 137 9.13 5.94 -1.37
CA ASP A 137 8.41 6.79 -2.31
C ASP A 137 7.36 7.64 -1.58
N LEU A 138 6.66 7.08 -0.60
CA LEU A 138 5.72 7.82 0.23
C LEU A 138 6.43 8.95 0.97
N LYS A 139 7.57 8.68 1.58
CA LYS A 139 8.35 9.67 2.30
C LYS A 139 8.74 10.83 1.37
N LYS A 140 9.24 10.52 0.18
CA LYS A 140 9.61 11.53 -0.80
C LYS A 140 8.42 12.38 -1.21
N ARG A 141 7.28 11.76 -1.47
CA ARG A 141 6.08 12.47 -1.91
C ARG A 141 5.56 13.41 -0.83
N VAL A 142 5.48 12.93 0.40
CA VAL A 142 4.98 13.71 1.54
C VAL A 142 5.92 14.88 1.83
N GLU A 143 7.23 14.63 1.89
CA GLU A 143 8.20 15.67 2.27
C GLU A 143 8.45 16.69 1.16
N ALA A 144 8.04 16.40 -0.08
CA ALA A 144 8.14 17.34 -1.19
C ALA A 144 7.00 18.37 -1.23
N GLU A 145 5.95 18.12 -0.45
CA GLU A 145 4.78 19.02 -0.42
C GLU A 145 4.90 20.14 0.60
#